data_59b26c44555eca324b3d4419eb477605
#
_entry.id   59b26c44555eca324b3d4419eb477605
#
_cell.length_a   1.000
_cell.length_b   1.000
_cell.length_c   1.000
_cell.angle_alpha   90.00
_cell.angle_beta   90.00
_cell.angle_gamma   90.00
#
_symmetry.space_group_name_H-M   'P 1'
#
loop_
_entity.id
_entity.type
_entity.pdbx_description
1 polymer ?
#
loop_
_entity_poly.entity_id
_entity_poly.type
_entity_poly.pdbx_seq_one_letter_code
_entity_poly.pdbx_strand_id
1 'polypeptide(L)'
;MSETSVSELGRVCVKRPGGVPGAGGRGARLGFAVLLGVGFAVVVVLFVLASRHAFGGNSDDATLVLEGQSMSSGHLALQGWALSFDSFWTLDVPFYAVAAGLLGVGPDLFNVVPAFIAALVVVTGVCMVRMGRRDLASLIGASAVIALLALPGPDLAYFLLQAGWHVTTALCCLLAFVAVSRSSSRWGLAIAVVLIAAGLLGDLLTLTLVVIPTLIAGAVCARRRRSWRAGRAHLAVVAGGIGLAVCVRLIALAIGTYSIVSRSVLAAPSQLLRNIEDVPNRLGGLFGFTGIVGGLTSSPAPLQVTRAALLVLVIGAVAASVIDIARALGPRSKAPASACEDWRVDDLLVVAIGCDVGSFVLFGTDSSVSLARYLVPGVIFAAVLSGRALARLIRQRQSLNPRVLALLAVIVVALCAVDFALDSLGAAAPQEARQLSTFLTSRHLRAGIGDYWSSSVVSVDTGGSVVVRPVDLSPGGTLVRYGKQTTEAWYSGQSFQFFVYDTANNWYNVNGAAADKTFGKPSRIYSVGTYRVLEWPHTIRISP
;
A
#
# COMPACT_ATOMS: atom_id res chain seq x y z
N MET A 1 -62.79 -38.49 11.79
CA MET A 1 -63.49 -37.40 11.09
C MET A 1 -62.97 -36.13 11.71
N SER A 2 -62.24 -35.23 11.10
CA SER A 2 -61.89 -34.97 9.71
C SER A 2 -60.53 -34.27 9.71
N GLU A 3 -59.62 -34.74 8.84
CA GLU A 3 -58.39 -34.06 8.44
C GLU A 3 -58.79 -32.76 7.73
N THR A 4 -58.21 -31.64 8.09
CA THR A 4 -58.21 -30.42 7.27
C THR A 4 -56.79 -29.88 7.16
N SER A 5 -56.31 -29.94 5.94
CA SER A 5 -55.05 -29.56 5.36
C SER A 5 -54.53 -28.20 5.77
N VAL A 6 -53.25 -28.19 6.20
CA VAL A 6 -52.39 -26.98 6.25
C VAL A 6 -51.47 -27.02 5.02
N SER A 7 -51.94 -26.49 3.94
CA SER A 7 -51.12 -26.19 2.76
C SER A 7 -51.59 -24.87 2.16
N GLU A 8 -50.96 -23.79 2.57
CA GLU A 8 -50.83 -22.54 1.80
C GLU A 8 -50.16 -21.46 2.65
N LEU A 9 -48.83 -21.64 2.88
CA LEU A 9 -48.00 -20.51 3.27
C LEU A 9 -47.30 -20.02 2.01
N GLY A 10 -47.92 -19.01 1.42
CA GLY A 10 -47.58 -18.38 0.18
C GLY A 10 -46.08 -18.02 0.05
N ARG A 11 -45.48 -18.51 -1.01
CA ARG A 11 -44.28 -17.98 -1.62
C ARG A 11 -44.56 -16.54 -2.06
N VAL A 12 -44.25 -15.56 -1.23
CA VAL A 12 -44.12 -14.17 -1.68
C VAL A 12 -42.86 -14.13 -2.56
N CYS A 13 -43.05 -14.47 -3.83
CA CYS A 13 -42.09 -14.13 -4.89
C CYS A 13 -42.04 -12.60 -4.99
N VAL A 14 -41.05 -11.97 -4.36
CA VAL A 14 -40.68 -10.60 -4.69
C VAL A 14 -40.25 -10.59 -6.15
N LYS A 15 -41.20 -10.30 -7.06
CA LYS A 15 -40.90 -9.97 -8.46
C LYS A 15 -39.88 -8.86 -8.46
N ARG A 16 -38.63 -9.15 -8.79
CA ARG A 16 -37.68 -8.13 -9.27
C ARG A 16 -38.39 -7.46 -10.45
N PRO A 17 -38.51 -6.12 -10.45
CA PRO A 17 -39.01 -5.45 -11.65
C PRO A 17 -38.05 -5.80 -12.79
N GLY A 18 -38.54 -6.63 -13.71
CA GLY A 18 -37.87 -6.98 -14.95
C GLY A 18 -37.86 -5.78 -15.88
N GLY A 19 -36.97 -4.83 -15.59
CA GLY A 19 -36.64 -3.77 -16.53
C GLY A 19 -35.79 -4.39 -17.64
N VAL A 20 -36.36 -4.55 -18.83
CA VAL A 20 -35.64 -4.82 -20.05
C VAL A 20 -34.48 -3.82 -20.13
N PRO A 21 -33.23 -4.26 -20.34
CA PRO A 21 -32.12 -3.32 -20.52
C PRO A 21 -32.32 -2.57 -21.82
N GLY A 22 -32.96 -1.41 -21.76
CA GLY A 22 -33.10 -0.53 -22.92
C GLY A 22 -31.73 -0.14 -23.47
N ALA A 23 -31.64 0.08 -24.78
CA ALA A 23 -30.44 0.43 -25.53
C ALA A 23 -29.63 1.60 -24.92
N GLY A 24 -30.25 2.47 -24.13
CA GLY A 24 -29.60 3.54 -23.34
C GLY A 24 -28.65 3.04 -22.22
N GLY A 25 -28.77 1.79 -21.77
CA GLY A 25 -27.95 1.25 -20.68
C GLY A 25 -26.50 0.93 -21.07
N ARG A 26 -26.25 0.57 -22.33
CA ARG A 26 -24.90 0.20 -22.84
C ARG A 26 -24.05 1.46 -23.07
N GLY A 27 -24.59 2.50 -23.72
CA GLY A 27 -23.88 3.76 -23.96
C GLY A 27 -23.43 4.44 -22.66
N ALA A 28 -24.32 4.47 -21.66
CA ALA A 28 -23.99 5.05 -20.36
C ALA A 28 -22.95 4.22 -19.56
N ARG A 29 -22.87 2.90 -19.78
CA ARG A 29 -21.81 2.06 -19.19
C ARG A 29 -20.47 2.32 -19.87
N LEU A 30 -20.45 2.40 -21.20
CA LEU A 30 -19.25 2.69 -21.97
C LEU A 30 -18.71 4.10 -21.64
N GLY A 31 -19.56 5.12 -21.62
CA GLY A 31 -19.17 6.48 -21.24
C GLY A 31 -18.55 6.55 -19.84
N PHE A 32 -19.10 5.81 -18.87
CA PHE A 32 -18.51 5.74 -17.54
C PHE A 32 -17.16 5.03 -17.53
N ALA A 33 -17.00 3.92 -18.26
CA ALA A 33 -15.74 3.20 -18.35
C ALA A 33 -14.64 4.06 -19.00
N VAL A 34 -15.00 4.81 -20.06
CA VAL A 34 -14.10 5.77 -20.70
C VAL A 34 -13.68 6.87 -19.72
N LEU A 35 -14.64 7.49 -19.01
CA LEU A 35 -14.34 8.52 -18.01
C LEU A 35 -13.43 8.00 -16.89
N LEU A 36 -13.67 6.77 -16.43
CA LEU A 36 -12.84 6.13 -15.41
C LEU A 36 -11.43 5.87 -15.94
N GLY A 37 -11.29 5.41 -17.19
CA GLY A 37 -10.00 5.19 -17.85
C GLY A 37 -9.22 6.49 -18.06
N VAL A 38 -9.88 7.55 -18.51
CA VAL A 38 -9.26 8.88 -18.63
C VAL A 38 -8.85 9.42 -17.26
N GLY A 39 -9.73 9.33 -16.26
CA GLY A 39 -9.43 9.74 -14.89
C GLY A 39 -8.25 8.96 -14.30
N PHE A 40 -8.18 7.66 -14.54
CA PHE A 40 -7.04 6.83 -14.16
C PHE A 40 -5.74 7.33 -14.80
N ALA A 41 -5.73 7.53 -16.12
CA ALA A 41 -4.55 8.00 -16.84
C ALA A 41 -4.08 9.38 -16.33
N VAL A 42 -5.01 10.31 -16.07
CA VAL A 42 -4.71 11.62 -15.49
C VAL A 42 -4.07 11.48 -14.11
N VAL A 43 -4.62 10.64 -13.23
CA VAL A 43 -4.05 10.42 -11.89
C VAL A 43 -2.66 9.79 -11.98
N VAL A 44 -2.44 8.80 -12.87
CA VAL A 44 -1.10 8.22 -13.08
C VAL A 44 -0.10 9.30 -13.50
N VAL A 45 -0.45 10.12 -14.49
CA VAL A 45 0.45 11.20 -14.96
C VAL A 45 0.76 12.20 -13.86
N LEU A 46 -0.25 12.66 -13.12
CA LEU A 46 -0.06 13.57 -11.98
C LEU A 46 0.86 12.97 -10.92
N PHE A 47 0.66 11.71 -10.58
CA PHE A 47 1.47 11.01 -9.59
C PHE A 47 2.92 10.77 -10.06
N VAL A 48 3.12 10.43 -11.33
CA VAL A 48 4.48 10.32 -11.90
C VAL A 48 5.19 11.66 -11.86
N LEU A 49 4.52 12.75 -12.21
CA LEU A 49 5.11 14.10 -12.17
C LEU A 49 5.46 14.52 -10.74
N ALA A 50 4.54 14.32 -9.80
CA ALA A 50 4.76 14.61 -8.38
C ALA A 50 5.91 13.76 -7.80
N SER A 51 5.93 12.46 -8.08
CA SER A 51 6.97 11.54 -7.61
C SER A 51 8.35 11.93 -8.15
N ARG A 52 8.47 12.21 -9.45
CA ARG A 52 9.74 12.63 -10.06
C ARG A 52 10.30 13.92 -9.49
N HIS A 53 9.44 14.82 -9.04
CA HIS A 53 9.85 16.10 -8.48
C HIS A 53 10.18 16.02 -6.98
N ALA A 54 9.29 15.38 -6.22
CA ALA A 54 9.31 15.40 -4.76
C ALA A 54 10.10 14.25 -4.11
N PHE A 55 10.27 13.12 -4.83
CA PHE A 55 10.85 11.91 -4.23
C PHE A 55 11.98 11.34 -5.09
N GLY A 56 13.14 11.13 -4.49
CA GLY A 56 14.22 10.33 -5.06
C GLY A 56 13.96 8.84 -4.77
N GLY A 57 14.42 7.94 -5.66
CA GLY A 57 14.46 6.52 -5.35
C GLY A 57 15.42 6.22 -4.21
N ASN A 58 15.11 5.21 -3.42
CA ASN A 58 15.96 4.71 -2.33
C ASN A 58 16.30 3.22 -2.56
N SER A 59 17.08 2.63 -1.66
CA SER A 59 17.50 1.22 -1.82
C SER A 59 16.39 0.21 -1.58
N ASP A 60 15.36 0.54 -0.79
CA ASP A 60 14.18 -0.33 -0.65
C ASP A 60 13.40 -0.37 -1.97
N ASP A 61 13.14 0.80 -2.60
CA ASP A 61 12.52 0.88 -3.93
C ASP A 61 13.35 0.12 -4.98
N ALA A 62 14.67 0.34 -4.96
CA ALA A 62 15.59 -0.29 -5.90
C ALA A 62 15.62 -1.82 -5.76
N THR A 63 15.49 -2.32 -4.56
CA THR A 63 15.45 -3.77 -4.31
C THR A 63 14.21 -4.38 -4.96
N LEU A 64 13.03 -3.77 -4.84
CA LEU A 64 11.82 -4.23 -5.51
C LEU A 64 11.94 -4.20 -7.05
N VAL A 65 12.65 -3.21 -7.61
CA VAL A 65 12.98 -3.19 -9.05
C VAL A 65 13.86 -4.37 -9.43
N LEU A 66 14.90 -4.68 -8.64
CA LEU A 66 15.82 -5.79 -8.91
C LEU A 66 15.18 -7.16 -8.69
N GLU A 67 14.29 -7.29 -7.70
CA GLU A 67 13.43 -8.48 -7.53
C GLU A 67 12.49 -8.66 -8.71
N GLY A 68 11.86 -7.57 -9.18
CA GLY A 68 11.03 -7.56 -10.38
C GLY A 68 11.83 -7.96 -11.64
N GLN A 69 13.05 -7.46 -11.79
CA GLN A 69 13.96 -7.89 -12.86
C GLN A 69 14.25 -9.39 -12.77
N SER A 70 14.56 -9.89 -11.58
CA SER A 70 14.80 -11.33 -11.36
C SER A 70 13.57 -12.15 -11.77
N MET A 71 12.37 -11.72 -11.35
CA MET A 71 11.11 -12.37 -11.70
C MET A 71 10.83 -12.32 -13.21
N SER A 72 11.05 -11.19 -13.89
CA SER A 72 10.87 -11.04 -15.34
C SER A 72 11.85 -11.89 -16.14
N SER A 73 13.01 -12.22 -15.57
CA SER A 73 14.01 -13.12 -16.14
C SER A 73 13.73 -14.61 -15.90
N GLY A 74 12.54 -14.95 -15.38
CA GLY A 74 12.09 -16.33 -15.16
C GLY A 74 12.26 -16.88 -13.74
N HIS A 75 12.86 -16.12 -12.81
CA HIS A 75 13.03 -16.54 -11.42
C HIS A 75 11.79 -16.18 -10.58
N LEU A 76 10.62 -16.75 -10.95
CA LEU A 76 9.32 -16.41 -10.37
C LEU A 76 9.24 -16.59 -8.85
N ALA A 77 9.95 -17.56 -8.30
CA ALA A 77 9.99 -17.85 -6.87
C ALA A 77 11.13 -17.11 -6.13
N LEU A 78 11.86 -16.21 -6.79
CA LEU A 78 13.00 -15.47 -6.25
C LEU A 78 14.01 -16.41 -5.55
N GLN A 79 14.42 -17.48 -6.23
CA GLN A 79 15.36 -18.46 -5.69
C GLN A 79 16.68 -17.79 -5.27
N GLY A 80 17.16 -18.15 -4.09
CA GLY A 80 18.41 -17.64 -3.52
C GLY A 80 18.34 -16.24 -2.93
N TRP A 81 17.19 -15.55 -2.99
CA TRP A 81 17.00 -14.28 -2.32
C TRP A 81 16.78 -14.46 -0.81
N ALA A 82 17.25 -13.49 -0.04
CA ALA A 82 17.01 -13.36 1.40
C ALA A 82 16.11 -12.12 1.63
N LEU A 83 14.83 -12.33 1.93
CA LEU A 83 13.83 -11.27 2.03
C LEU A 83 13.33 -11.07 3.47
N SER A 84 12.65 -9.96 3.72
CA SER A 84 11.89 -9.74 4.94
C SER A 84 10.58 -10.54 4.94
N PHE A 85 9.88 -10.56 6.07
CA PHE A 85 8.57 -11.19 6.20
C PHE A 85 7.49 -10.46 5.37
N ASP A 86 7.67 -9.17 5.12
CA ASP A 86 6.96 -8.33 4.16
C ASP A 86 7.74 -8.31 2.83
N SER A 87 7.73 -9.45 2.15
CA SER A 87 8.53 -9.66 0.93
C SER A 87 7.96 -8.97 -0.30
N PHE A 88 6.70 -8.58 -0.27
CA PHE A 88 5.91 -8.06 -1.41
C PHE A 88 5.94 -8.95 -2.66
N TRP A 89 6.40 -10.20 -2.54
CA TRP A 89 6.61 -11.15 -3.64
C TRP A 89 5.41 -11.30 -4.58
N THR A 90 4.18 -11.37 -4.01
CA THR A 90 2.93 -11.52 -4.76
C THR A 90 2.14 -10.24 -4.90
N LEU A 91 2.67 -9.12 -4.42
CA LEU A 91 2.02 -7.81 -4.38
C LEU A 91 2.74 -6.80 -5.29
N ASP A 92 3.80 -6.15 -4.80
CA ASP A 92 4.54 -5.12 -5.55
C ASP A 92 5.43 -5.72 -6.63
N VAL A 93 6.18 -6.79 -6.32
CA VAL A 93 7.18 -7.39 -7.22
C VAL A 93 6.62 -7.76 -8.60
N PRO A 94 5.39 -8.33 -8.76
CA PRO A 94 4.81 -8.58 -10.08
C PRO A 94 4.61 -7.33 -10.93
N PHE A 95 4.25 -6.18 -10.32
CA PHE A 95 4.14 -4.92 -11.05
C PHE A 95 5.51 -4.46 -11.55
N TYR A 96 6.54 -4.56 -10.71
CA TYR A 96 7.92 -4.27 -11.11
C TYR A 96 8.43 -5.27 -12.16
N ALA A 97 8.06 -6.54 -12.09
CA ALA A 97 8.44 -7.54 -13.09
C ALA A 97 7.88 -7.19 -14.47
N VAL A 98 6.60 -6.83 -14.54
CA VAL A 98 5.97 -6.40 -15.79
C VAL A 98 6.62 -5.10 -16.30
N ALA A 99 6.82 -4.12 -15.42
CA ALA A 99 7.41 -2.84 -15.80
C ALA A 99 8.87 -2.99 -16.24
N ALA A 100 9.68 -3.77 -15.53
CA ALA A 100 11.08 -4.04 -15.91
C ALA A 100 11.17 -4.83 -17.24
N GLY A 101 10.25 -5.77 -17.47
CA GLY A 101 10.17 -6.51 -18.73
C GLY A 101 9.79 -5.64 -19.94
N LEU A 102 8.99 -4.59 -19.74
CA LEU A 102 8.53 -3.70 -20.80
C LEU A 102 9.45 -2.49 -21.04
N LEU A 103 9.97 -1.90 -19.97
CA LEU A 103 10.71 -0.63 -19.99
C LEU A 103 12.21 -0.79 -19.76
N GLY A 104 12.65 -1.98 -19.34
CA GLY A 104 13.99 -2.19 -18.81
C GLY A 104 14.15 -1.69 -17.37
N VAL A 105 15.29 -2.00 -16.76
CA VAL A 105 15.66 -1.49 -15.43
C VAL A 105 16.18 -0.06 -15.55
N GLY A 106 15.62 0.83 -14.74
CA GLY A 106 16.02 2.24 -14.74
C GLY A 106 15.26 3.07 -13.72
N PRO A 107 15.67 4.33 -13.50
CA PRO A 107 15.13 5.21 -12.48
C PRO A 107 13.64 5.56 -12.69
N ASP A 108 13.12 5.45 -13.92
CA ASP A 108 11.70 5.69 -14.19
C ASP A 108 10.79 4.73 -13.41
N LEU A 109 11.26 3.51 -13.10
CA LEU A 109 10.48 2.52 -12.37
C LEU A 109 10.19 2.94 -10.93
N PHE A 110 11.03 3.78 -10.31
CA PHE A 110 10.78 4.36 -8.99
C PHE A 110 9.53 5.23 -8.95
N ASN A 111 9.14 5.80 -10.09
CA ASN A 111 8.03 6.75 -10.16
C ASN A 111 6.79 6.13 -10.82
N VAL A 112 6.98 5.34 -11.89
CA VAL A 112 5.87 4.83 -12.70
C VAL A 112 5.09 3.75 -11.96
N VAL A 113 5.78 2.81 -11.31
CA VAL A 113 5.11 1.67 -10.67
C VAL A 113 4.31 2.08 -9.44
N PRO A 114 4.85 2.83 -8.46
CA PRO A 114 4.06 3.31 -7.33
C PRO A 114 2.90 4.22 -7.75
N ALA A 115 3.12 5.11 -8.73
CA ALA A 115 2.06 5.97 -9.27
C ALA A 115 0.91 5.17 -9.89
N PHE A 116 1.22 4.11 -10.62
CA PHE A 116 0.24 3.19 -11.20
C PHE A 116 -0.56 2.47 -10.11
N ILE A 117 0.11 1.94 -9.08
CA ILE A 117 -0.52 1.24 -7.95
C ILE A 117 -1.42 2.21 -7.17
N ALA A 118 -0.93 3.41 -6.83
CA ALA A 118 -1.71 4.43 -6.13
C ALA A 118 -2.95 4.86 -6.93
N ALA A 119 -2.83 5.00 -8.25
CA ALA A 119 -3.99 5.29 -9.13
C ALA A 119 -5.01 4.14 -9.13
N LEU A 120 -4.57 2.88 -9.08
CA LEU A 120 -5.47 1.72 -8.92
C LEU A 120 -6.22 1.78 -7.57
N VAL A 121 -5.56 2.21 -6.49
CA VAL A 121 -6.21 2.42 -5.19
C VAL A 121 -7.31 3.47 -5.30
N VAL A 122 -7.03 4.63 -5.92
CA VAL A 122 -8.01 5.71 -6.13
C VAL A 122 -9.22 5.19 -6.91
N VAL A 123 -8.98 4.55 -8.07
CA VAL A 123 -10.06 4.02 -8.92
C VAL A 123 -10.88 2.96 -8.19
N THR A 124 -10.22 2.05 -7.47
CA THR A 124 -10.90 1.03 -6.66
C THR A 124 -11.79 1.68 -5.60
N GLY A 125 -11.26 2.67 -4.88
CA GLY A 125 -12.02 3.43 -3.88
C GLY A 125 -13.25 4.13 -4.47
N VAL A 126 -13.10 4.83 -5.60
CA VAL A 126 -14.19 5.47 -6.34
C VAL A 126 -15.25 4.44 -6.78
N CYS A 127 -14.83 3.30 -7.31
CA CYS A 127 -15.72 2.20 -7.68
C CYS A 127 -16.48 1.63 -6.47
N MET A 128 -15.81 1.50 -5.33
CA MET A 128 -16.43 1.02 -4.09
C MET A 128 -17.48 1.98 -3.54
N VAL A 129 -17.24 3.31 -3.61
CA VAL A 129 -18.24 4.31 -3.22
C VAL A 129 -19.48 4.20 -4.11
N ARG A 130 -19.29 3.99 -5.38
CA ARG A 130 -20.39 3.91 -6.35
C ARG A 130 -21.12 2.56 -6.33
N MET A 131 -20.42 1.44 -6.21
CA MET A 131 -20.97 0.06 -6.23
C MET A 131 -22.16 -0.13 -7.19
N GLY A 132 -21.99 0.38 -8.43
CA GLY A 132 -23.01 0.31 -9.49
C GLY A 132 -24.10 1.38 -9.46
N ARG A 133 -24.12 2.27 -8.46
CA ARG A 133 -25.05 3.42 -8.38
C ARG A 133 -24.53 4.58 -9.23
N ARG A 134 -25.46 5.35 -9.81
CA ARG A 134 -25.15 6.46 -10.71
C ARG A 134 -25.80 7.78 -10.28
N ASP A 135 -26.15 7.89 -9.01
CA ASP A 135 -26.76 9.09 -8.45
C ASP A 135 -25.72 10.15 -8.08
N LEU A 136 -26.17 11.39 -7.94
CA LEU A 136 -25.34 12.53 -7.59
C LEU A 136 -24.68 12.35 -6.20
N ALA A 137 -25.37 11.70 -5.26
CA ALA A 137 -24.82 11.40 -3.95
C ALA A 137 -23.57 10.51 -4.03
N SER A 138 -23.57 9.51 -4.94
CA SER A 138 -22.38 8.67 -5.17
C SER A 138 -21.23 9.44 -5.82
N LEU A 139 -21.52 10.44 -6.66
CA LEU A 139 -20.49 11.30 -7.25
C LEU A 139 -19.86 12.20 -6.18
N ILE A 140 -20.67 12.80 -5.31
CA ILE A 140 -20.20 13.62 -4.18
C ILE A 140 -19.39 12.74 -3.20
N GLY A 141 -19.84 11.52 -2.91
CA GLY A 141 -19.03 10.58 -2.12
C GLY A 141 -17.71 10.20 -2.78
N ALA A 142 -17.69 10.01 -4.09
CA ALA A 142 -16.46 9.72 -4.85
C ALA A 142 -15.49 10.90 -4.85
N SER A 143 -15.97 12.16 -4.85
CA SER A 143 -15.10 13.33 -4.76
C SER A 143 -14.34 13.41 -3.43
N ALA A 144 -14.90 12.88 -2.33
CA ALA A 144 -14.19 12.77 -1.06
C ALA A 144 -13.00 11.79 -1.16
N VAL A 145 -13.17 10.66 -1.85
CA VAL A 145 -12.06 9.72 -2.13
C VAL A 145 -10.99 10.39 -3.00
N ILE A 146 -11.40 11.13 -4.04
CA ILE A 146 -10.48 11.85 -4.92
C ILE A 146 -9.71 12.91 -4.11
N ALA A 147 -10.38 13.71 -3.28
CA ALA A 147 -9.74 14.73 -2.46
C ALA A 147 -8.73 14.14 -1.46
N LEU A 148 -9.00 12.97 -0.91
CA LEU A 148 -8.13 12.33 0.09
C LEU A 148 -7.01 11.52 -0.53
N LEU A 149 -7.25 10.79 -1.63
CA LEU A 149 -6.31 9.79 -2.18
C LEU A 149 -5.69 10.18 -3.52
N ALA A 150 -6.39 10.94 -4.40
CA ALA A 150 -5.82 11.41 -5.66
C ALA A 150 -5.10 12.77 -5.50
N LEU A 151 -5.43 13.50 -4.43
CA LEU A 151 -4.86 14.79 -4.09
C LEU A 151 -4.41 14.77 -2.61
N PRO A 152 -3.53 13.84 -2.24
CA PRO A 152 -3.13 13.63 -0.85
C PRO A 152 -2.33 14.82 -0.31
N GLY A 153 -2.27 14.96 1.01
CA GLY A 153 -1.28 15.82 1.66
C GLY A 153 0.15 15.26 1.52
N PRO A 154 1.17 16.06 1.82
CA PRO A 154 2.56 15.72 1.54
C PRO A 154 3.01 14.37 2.11
N ASP A 155 2.74 14.13 3.40
CA ASP A 155 3.17 12.90 4.05
C ASP A 155 2.46 11.67 3.47
N LEU A 156 1.16 11.76 3.17
CA LEU A 156 0.44 10.67 2.53
C LEU A 156 0.92 10.47 1.08
N ALA A 157 1.23 11.56 0.35
CA ALA A 157 1.81 11.49 -0.99
C ALA A 157 3.16 10.74 -0.97
N TYR A 158 4.02 11.04 0.02
CA TYR A 158 5.29 10.35 0.22
C TYR A 158 5.10 8.84 0.31
N PHE A 159 4.17 8.36 1.14
CA PHE A 159 3.94 6.93 1.30
C PHE A 159 3.18 6.29 0.12
N LEU A 160 2.31 7.02 -0.56
CA LEU A 160 1.58 6.49 -1.72
C LEU A 160 2.45 6.35 -2.96
N LEU A 161 3.47 7.21 -3.11
CA LEU A 161 4.27 7.34 -4.34
C LEU A 161 5.67 6.74 -4.22
N GLN A 162 5.93 5.97 -3.18
CA GLN A 162 7.14 5.15 -3.03
C GLN A 162 6.76 3.68 -2.86
N ALA A 163 7.69 2.79 -3.13
CA ALA A 163 7.47 1.35 -3.09
C ALA A 163 7.57 0.76 -1.66
N GLY A 164 6.96 -0.40 -1.45
CA GLY A 164 7.13 -1.15 -0.20
C GLY A 164 6.44 -0.53 1.03
N TRP A 165 5.51 0.40 0.84
CA TRP A 165 4.79 1.09 1.92
C TRP A 165 3.36 0.57 2.14
N HIS A 166 3.11 -0.72 1.87
CA HIS A 166 1.83 -1.42 2.07
C HIS A 166 0.66 -0.89 1.23
N VAL A 167 0.91 -0.05 0.20
CA VAL A 167 -0.14 0.49 -0.68
C VAL A 167 -0.76 -0.60 -1.53
N THR A 168 0.05 -1.52 -2.06
CA THR A 168 -0.42 -2.68 -2.83
C THR A 168 -1.17 -3.65 -1.93
N THR A 169 -0.74 -3.80 -0.67
CA THR A 169 -1.47 -4.58 0.34
C THR A 169 -2.86 -4.00 0.56
N ALA A 170 -2.98 -2.67 0.72
CA ALA A 170 -4.26 -1.99 0.85
C ALA A 170 -5.15 -2.18 -0.40
N LEU A 171 -4.58 -2.09 -1.60
CA LEU A 171 -5.29 -2.38 -2.87
C LEU A 171 -5.82 -3.81 -2.88
N CYS A 172 -4.99 -4.78 -2.55
CA CYS A 172 -5.37 -6.19 -2.47
C CYS A 172 -6.52 -6.40 -1.47
N CYS A 173 -6.46 -5.77 -0.29
CA CYS A 173 -7.51 -5.81 0.72
C CYS A 173 -8.82 -5.19 0.22
N LEU A 174 -8.78 -4.01 -0.43
CA LEU A 174 -9.98 -3.38 -1.00
C LEU A 174 -10.64 -4.28 -2.06
N LEU A 175 -9.84 -4.88 -2.94
CA LEU A 175 -10.35 -5.83 -3.94
C LEU A 175 -10.94 -7.09 -3.29
N ALA A 176 -10.31 -7.61 -2.23
CA ALA A 176 -10.83 -8.73 -1.45
C ALA A 176 -12.17 -8.35 -0.78
N PHE A 177 -12.32 -7.15 -0.23
CA PHE A 177 -13.59 -6.68 0.35
C PHE A 177 -14.70 -6.59 -0.70
N VAL A 178 -14.40 -6.11 -1.91
CA VAL A 178 -15.35 -6.12 -3.03
C VAL A 178 -15.75 -7.54 -3.39
N ALA A 179 -14.80 -8.46 -3.45
CA ALA A 179 -15.04 -9.87 -3.77
C ALA A 179 -15.86 -10.57 -2.69
N VAL A 180 -15.53 -10.35 -1.41
CA VAL A 180 -16.30 -10.86 -0.25
C VAL A 180 -17.74 -10.32 -0.24
N SER A 181 -17.93 -9.04 -0.59
CA SER A 181 -19.29 -8.45 -0.66
C SER A 181 -20.16 -9.11 -1.74
N ARG A 182 -19.53 -9.73 -2.75
CA ARG A 182 -20.18 -10.50 -3.82
C ARG A 182 -20.20 -12.01 -3.54
N SER A 183 -20.11 -12.43 -2.29
CA SER A 183 -20.01 -13.83 -1.86
C SER A 183 -21.22 -14.71 -2.22
N SER A 184 -22.30 -14.16 -2.78
CA SER A 184 -23.37 -14.93 -3.41
C SER A 184 -22.95 -15.59 -4.75
N SER A 185 -21.85 -15.11 -5.37
CA SER A 185 -21.26 -15.66 -6.57
C SER A 185 -20.05 -16.55 -6.23
N ARG A 186 -19.99 -17.75 -6.82
CA ARG A 186 -18.81 -18.63 -6.72
C ARG A 186 -17.51 -17.96 -7.17
N TRP A 187 -17.60 -17.11 -8.17
CA TRP A 187 -16.46 -16.34 -8.67
C TRP A 187 -16.00 -15.27 -7.67
N GLY A 188 -16.96 -14.61 -6.98
CA GLY A 188 -16.61 -13.68 -5.89
C GLY A 188 -15.86 -14.37 -4.77
N LEU A 189 -16.30 -15.57 -4.37
CA LEU A 189 -15.60 -16.37 -3.36
C LEU A 189 -14.20 -16.79 -3.82
N ALA A 190 -14.05 -17.29 -5.05
CA ALA A 190 -12.77 -17.71 -5.59
C ALA A 190 -11.77 -16.54 -5.69
N ILE A 191 -12.20 -15.38 -6.18
CA ILE A 191 -11.38 -14.18 -6.26
C ILE A 191 -10.95 -13.73 -4.86
N ALA A 192 -11.85 -13.74 -3.87
CA ALA A 192 -11.51 -13.37 -2.51
C ALA A 192 -10.47 -14.32 -1.90
N VAL A 193 -10.59 -15.62 -2.12
CA VAL A 193 -9.61 -16.64 -1.69
C VAL A 193 -8.24 -16.36 -2.30
N VAL A 194 -8.17 -16.11 -3.61
CA VAL A 194 -6.91 -15.82 -4.31
C VAL A 194 -6.28 -14.52 -3.80
N LEU A 195 -7.07 -13.46 -3.62
CA LEU A 195 -6.56 -12.17 -3.13
C LEU A 195 -6.04 -12.27 -1.68
N ILE A 196 -6.76 -12.99 -0.80
CA ILE A 196 -6.28 -13.22 0.58
C ILE A 196 -4.97 -14.04 0.56
N ALA A 197 -4.91 -15.08 -0.27
CA ALA A 197 -3.70 -15.89 -0.39
C ALA A 197 -2.51 -15.07 -0.93
N ALA A 198 -2.73 -14.29 -1.98
CA ALA A 198 -1.71 -13.40 -2.53
C ALA A 198 -1.24 -12.37 -1.49
N GLY A 199 -2.18 -11.74 -0.78
CA GLY A 199 -1.84 -10.82 0.30
C GLY A 199 -0.96 -11.46 1.36
N LEU A 200 -1.36 -12.62 1.90
CA LEU A 200 -0.61 -13.34 2.95
C LEU A 200 0.79 -13.81 2.52
N LEU A 201 0.96 -14.12 1.23
CA LEU A 201 2.27 -14.51 0.69
C LEU A 201 3.21 -13.33 0.47
N GLY A 202 2.68 -12.15 0.20
CA GLY A 202 3.46 -10.94 -0.05
C GLY A 202 3.70 -10.09 1.18
N ASP A 203 2.71 -10.03 2.10
CA ASP A 203 2.76 -9.12 3.25
C ASP A 203 1.88 -9.66 4.39
N LEU A 204 2.50 -9.97 5.53
CA LEU A 204 1.79 -10.47 6.70
C LEU A 204 0.80 -9.46 7.31
N LEU A 205 0.92 -8.17 7.00
CA LEU A 205 -0.07 -7.16 7.41
C LEU A 205 -1.47 -7.50 6.88
N THR A 206 -1.57 -8.28 5.80
CA THR A 206 -2.82 -8.84 5.27
C THR A 206 -3.60 -9.65 6.33
N LEU A 207 -2.92 -10.27 7.29
CA LEU A 207 -3.59 -10.99 8.38
C LEU A 207 -4.49 -10.05 9.19
N THR A 208 -3.98 -8.89 9.55
CA THR A 208 -4.69 -7.89 10.33
C THR A 208 -5.63 -7.03 9.49
N LEU A 209 -5.30 -6.78 8.22
CA LEU A 209 -6.07 -5.90 7.35
C LEU A 209 -7.23 -6.56 6.62
N VAL A 210 -7.21 -7.88 6.37
CA VAL A 210 -8.30 -8.56 5.65
C VAL A 210 -8.78 -9.83 6.33
N VAL A 211 -7.89 -10.66 6.90
CA VAL A 211 -8.30 -11.94 7.51
C VAL A 211 -9.13 -11.68 8.77
N ILE A 212 -8.58 -10.96 9.75
CA ILE A 212 -9.28 -10.62 10.99
C ILE A 212 -10.56 -9.82 10.72
N PRO A 213 -10.55 -8.73 9.91
CA PRO A 213 -11.77 -8.02 9.56
C PRO A 213 -12.84 -8.88 8.90
N THR A 214 -12.46 -9.79 8.01
CA THR A 214 -13.41 -10.70 7.36
C THR A 214 -14.07 -11.64 8.37
N LEU A 215 -13.33 -12.17 9.33
CA LEU A 215 -13.86 -13.01 10.39
C LEU A 215 -14.82 -12.23 11.30
N ILE A 216 -14.42 -11.03 11.75
CA ILE A 216 -15.25 -10.18 12.61
C ILE A 216 -16.52 -9.75 11.87
N ALA A 217 -16.42 -9.30 10.61
CA ALA A 217 -17.58 -8.94 9.81
C ALA A 217 -18.52 -10.13 9.58
N GLY A 218 -17.97 -11.33 9.40
CA GLY A 218 -18.72 -12.58 9.35
C GLY A 218 -19.50 -12.87 10.64
N ALA A 219 -18.88 -12.67 11.79
CA ALA A 219 -19.51 -12.82 13.11
C ALA A 219 -20.61 -11.77 13.32
N VAL A 220 -20.36 -10.50 12.97
CA VAL A 220 -21.36 -9.42 13.00
C VAL A 220 -22.55 -9.76 12.09
N CYS A 221 -22.31 -10.26 10.88
CA CYS A 221 -23.35 -10.68 9.94
C CYS A 221 -24.17 -11.85 10.50
N ALA A 222 -23.53 -12.86 11.09
CA ALA A 222 -24.20 -13.98 11.74
C ALA A 222 -25.09 -13.52 12.89
N ARG A 223 -24.61 -12.58 13.71
CA ARG A 223 -25.36 -11.99 14.83
C ARG A 223 -26.57 -11.18 14.36
N ARG A 224 -26.40 -10.31 13.35
CA ARG A 224 -27.50 -9.50 12.76
C ARG A 224 -28.60 -10.38 12.19
N ARG A 225 -28.24 -11.46 11.50
CA ARG A 225 -29.20 -12.38 10.89
C ARG A 225 -29.70 -13.47 11.84
N ARG A 226 -29.23 -13.50 13.10
CA ARG A 226 -29.48 -14.57 14.07
C ARG A 226 -29.28 -15.98 13.48
N SER A 227 -28.33 -16.11 12.56
CA SER A 227 -28.02 -17.34 11.85
C SER A 227 -26.52 -17.42 11.56
N TRP A 228 -25.86 -18.40 12.15
CA TRP A 228 -24.44 -18.66 11.90
C TRP A 228 -24.15 -18.97 10.41
N ARG A 229 -25.17 -19.49 9.68
CA ARG A 229 -25.05 -19.74 8.23
C ARG A 229 -24.72 -18.46 7.45
N ALA A 230 -25.12 -17.29 7.94
CA ALA A 230 -24.83 -16.02 7.29
C ALA A 230 -23.34 -15.64 7.32
N GLY A 231 -22.57 -16.14 8.29
CA GLY A 231 -21.12 -15.93 8.40
C GLY A 231 -20.27 -16.99 7.71
N ARG A 232 -20.85 -18.14 7.26
CA ARG A 232 -20.09 -19.27 6.70
C ARG A 232 -19.25 -18.89 5.49
N ALA A 233 -19.76 -18.04 4.60
CA ALA A 233 -19.03 -17.60 3.41
C ALA A 233 -17.74 -16.86 3.78
N HIS A 234 -17.78 -16.03 4.83
CA HIS A 234 -16.60 -15.31 5.33
C HIS A 234 -15.56 -16.28 5.88
N LEU A 235 -16.01 -17.25 6.71
CA LEU A 235 -15.13 -18.27 7.25
C LEU A 235 -14.52 -19.14 6.14
N ALA A 236 -15.32 -19.55 5.15
CA ALA A 236 -14.85 -20.36 4.02
C ALA A 236 -13.81 -19.62 3.17
N VAL A 237 -14.00 -18.31 2.93
CA VAL A 237 -13.06 -17.46 2.19
C VAL A 237 -11.74 -17.34 2.95
N VAL A 238 -11.79 -17.11 4.26
CA VAL A 238 -10.59 -17.00 5.09
C VAL A 238 -9.85 -18.34 5.14
N ALA A 239 -10.55 -19.44 5.45
CA ALA A 239 -9.93 -20.77 5.50
C ALA A 239 -9.34 -21.17 4.14
N GLY A 240 -10.07 -20.90 3.03
CA GLY A 240 -9.58 -21.13 1.67
C GLY A 240 -8.36 -20.27 1.33
N GLY A 241 -8.36 -19.00 1.71
CA GLY A 241 -7.24 -18.08 1.48
C GLY A 241 -5.99 -18.49 2.22
N ILE A 242 -6.12 -18.81 3.52
CA ILE A 242 -4.99 -19.32 4.32
C ILE A 242 -4.50 -20.66 3.76
N GLY A 243 -5.42 -21.59 3.47
CA GLY A 243 -5.07 -22.90 2.91
C GLY A 243 -4.33 -22.78 1.59
N LEU A 244 -4.80 -21.92 0.67
CA LEU A 244 -4.13 -21.67 -0.60
C LEU A 244 -2.75 -21.02 -0.40
N ALA A 245 -2.62 -20.04 0.50
CA ALA A 245 -1.33 -19.42 0.82
C ALA A 245 -0.32 -20.47 1.34
N VAL A 246 -0.75 -21.33 2.26
CA VAL A 246 0.09 -22.41 2.80
C VAL A 246 0.50 -23.37 1.70
N CYS A 247 -0.43 -23.83 0.85
CA CYS A 247 -0.12 -24.74 -0.27
C CYS A 247 0.89 -24.11 -1.24
N VAL A 248 0.67 -22.85 -1.66
CA VAL A 248 1.60 -22.15 -2.55
C VAL A 248 2.98 -21.98 -1.89
N ARG A 249 3.02 -21.65 -0.60
CA ARG A 249 4.29 -21.52 0.13
C ARG A 249 5.05 -22.83 0.23
N LEU A 250 4.37 -23.95 0.50
CA LEU A 250 4.98 -25.27 0.55
C LEU A 250 5.53 -25.69 -0.81
N ILE A 251 4.78 -25.44 -1.89
CA ILE A 251 5.24 -25.70 -3.27
C ILE A 251 6.47 -24.85 -3.57
N ALA A 252 6.42 -23.54 -3.27
CA ALA A 252 7.54 -22.63 -3.47
C ALA A 252 8.79 -23.09 -2.70
N LEU A 253 8.65 -23.54 -1.45
CA LEU A 253 9.75 -24.09 -0.66
C LEU A 253 10.34 -25.36 -1.30
N ALA A 254 9.49 -26.24 -1.86
CA ALA A 254 9.94 -27.47 -2.49
C ALA A 254 10.74 -27.24 -3.78
N ILE A 255 10.46 -26.15 -4.52
CA ILE A 255 11.19 -25.78 -5.75
C ILE A 255 12.37 -24.82 -5.48
N GLY A 256 12.62 -24.47 -4.20
CA GLY A 256 13.65 -23.51 -3.81
C GLY A 256 13.20 -22.05 -4.04
N THR A 257 12.56 -21.45 -3.06
CA THR A 257 12.16 -20.03 -3.07
C THR A 257 13.11 -19.19 -2.22
N TYR A 258 12.79 -17.88 -2.11
CA TYR A 258 13.48 -16.99 -1.18
C TYR A 258 13.38 -17.46 0.28
N SER A 259 14.39 -17.09 1.08
CA SER A 259 14.41 -17.28 2.53
C SER A 259 13.89 -16.03 3.25
N ILE A 260 13.19 -16.22 4.38
CA ILE A 260 12.78 -15.11 5.24
C ILE A 260 13.81 -14.96 6.36
N VAL A 261 14.47 -13.80 6.41
CA VAL A 261 15.58 -13.54 7.34
C VAL A 261 15.23 -12.54 8.45
N SER A 262 14.08 -11.88 8.39
CA SER A 262 13.59 -11.01 9.45
C SER A 262 12.32 -11.55 10.09
N ARG A 263 12.11 -11.21 11.37
CA ARG A 263 10.93 -11.61 12.14
C ARG A 263 10.20 -10.38 12.65
N SER A 264 8.87 -10.44 12.65
CA SER A 264 8.04 -9.47 13.35
C SER A 264 8.21 -9.65 14.86
N VAL A 265 8.40 -8.56 15.58
CA VAL A 265 8.57 -8.54 17.03
C VAL A 265 7.47 -7.67 17.64
N LEU A 266 6.86 -8.15 18.72
CA LEU A 266 5.89 -7.35 19.48
C LEU A 266 6.61 -6.21 20.19
N ALA A 267 6.00 -5.04 20.21
CA ALA A 267 6.49 -3.89 20.95
C ALA A 267 6.54 -4.18 22.47
N ALA A 268 7.57 -3.69 23.13
CA ALA A 268 7.68 -3.76 24.59
C ALA A 268 6.52 -2.98 25.26
N PRO A 269 6.08 -3.33 26.48
CA PRO A 269 4.97 -2.64 27.14
C PRO A 269 5.12 -1.11 27.22
N SER A 270 6.33 -0.61 27.46
CA SER A 270 6.63 0.82 27.45
C SER A 270 6.51 1.46 26.08
N GLN A 271 6.75 0.70 25.02
CA GLN A 271 6.59 1.15 23.64
C GLN A 271 5.12 1.17 23.22
N LEU A 272 4.29 0.24 23.71
CA LEU A 272 2.84 0.23 23.43
C LEU A 272 2.18 1.55 23.82
N LEU A 273 2.47 2.07 25.01
CA LEU A 273 1.93 3.35 25.47
C LEU A 273 2.37 4.50 24.57
N ARG A 274 3.66 4.57 24.24
CA ARG A 274 4.18 5.57 23.31
C ARG A 274 3.53 5.48 21.93
N ASN A 275 3.35 4.27 21.42
CA ASN A 275 2.68 4.07 20.13
C ASN A 275 1.23 4.57 20.16
N ILE A 276 0.48 4.33 21.27
CA ILE A 276 -0.88 4.85 21.43
C ILE A 276 -0.87 6.40 21.42
N GLU A 277 0.04 7.01 22.16
CA GLU A 277 0.19 8.47 22.23
C GLU A 277 0.59 9.08 20.87
N ASP A 278 1.36 8.34 20.06
CA ASP A 278 1.86 8.79 18.76
C ASP A 278 0.84 8.65 17.62
N VAL A 279 -0.17 7.76 17.74
CA VAL A 279 -1.21 7.56 16.70
C VAL A 279 -1.85 8.88 16.24
N PRO A 280 -2.34 9.78 17.11
CA PRO A 280 -2.96 11.02 16.66
C PRO A 280 -2.00 11.91 15.87
N ASN A 281 -0.74 11.98 16.29
CA ASN A 281 0.30 12.77 15.62
C ASN A 281 0.61 12.22 14.23
N ARG A 282 0.80 10.90 14.10
CA ARG A 282 1.03 10.23 12.81
C ARG A 282 -0.15 10.36 11.86
N LEU A 283 -1.36 10.15 12.35
CA LEU A 283 -2.56 10.38 11.54
C LEU A 283 -2.68 11.85 11.16
N GLY A 284 -2.41 12.79 12.08
CA GLY A 284 -2.40 14.21 11.80
C GLY A 284 -1.46 14.56 10.63
N GLY A 285 -0.25 14.00 10.60
CA GLY A 285 0.68 14.14 9.49
C GLY A 285 0.14 13.60 8.18
N LEU A 286 -0.38 12.36 8.18
CA LEU A 286 -0.96 11.74 6.98
C LEU A 286 -2.14 12.54 6.41
N PHE A 287 -2.84 13.33 7.25
CA PHE A 287 -3.87 14.27 6.80
C PHE A 287 -3.34 15.69 6.52
N GLY A 288 -2.04 15.92 6.64
CA GLY A 288 -1.39 17.19 6.29
C GLY A 288 -1.45 18.28 7.37
N PHE A 289 -1.63 17.91 8.66
CA PHE A 289 -1.64 18.86 9.79
C PHE A 289 -0.29 19.06 10.45
N THR A 290 0.53 18.03 10.48
CA THR A 290 1.87 18.06 11.06
C THR A 290 2.82 17.40 10.07
N GLY A 291 3.94 18.04 9.74
CA GLY A 291 4.94 17.40 8.88
C GLY A 291 5.60 16.24 9.63
N ILE A 292 5.33 15.01 9.22
CA ILE A 292 6.03 13.81 9.72
C ILE A 292 7.37 13.66 8.99
N VAL A 293 7.38 13.94 7.70
CA VAL A 293 8.58 13.92 6.84
C VAL A 293 9.12 15.35 6.79
N GLY A 294 10.07 15.68 7.65
CA GLY A 294 10.54 17.02 7.99
C GLY A 294 10.68 18.00 6.84
N GLY A 295 10.32 19.27 7.11
CA GLY A 295 10.62 20.42 6.28
C GLY A 295 9.49 20.93 5.39
N LEU A 296 8.28 20.40 5.49
CA LEU A 296 7.15 20.90 4.71
C LEU A 296 6.63 22.21 5.29
N THR A 297 6.56 23.22 4.45
CA THR A 297 5.97 24.52 4.78
C THR A 297 4.50 24.34 5.14
N SER A 298 4.05 25.03 6.19
CA SER A 298 2.64 25.03 6.57
C SER A 298 1.79 25.53 5.40
N SER A 299 0.88 24.68 4.92
CA SER A 299 -0.09 25.07 3.88
C SER A 299 -0.86 26.33 4.30
N PRO A 300 -1.27 27.19 3.35
CA PRO A 300 -2.11 28.34 3.64
C PRO A 300 -3.38 27.99 4.43
N ALA A 301 -3.84 28.89 5.30
CA ALA A 301 -4.99 28.64 6.18
C ALA A 301 -6.24 28.04 5.50
N PRO A 302 -6.68 28.46 4.29
CA PRO A 302 -7.81 27.85 3.61
C PRO A 302 -7.61 26.35 3.30
N LEU A 303 -6.39 25.95 2.99
CA LEU A 303 -6.04 24.57 2.69
C LEU A 303 -6.04 23.71 3.96
N GLN A 304 -5.51 24.24 5.06
CA GLN A 304 -5.58 23.58 6.37
C GLN A 304 -7.04 23.38 6.83
N VAL A 305 -7.91 24.39 6.65
CA VAL A 305 -9.35 24.27 6.94
C VAL A 305 -10.00 23.16 6.09
N THR A 306 -9.62 23.07 4.80
CA THR A 306 -10.12 22.01 3.91
C THR A 306 -9.68 20.62 4.40
N ARG A 307 -8.40 20.45 4.78
CA ARG A 307 -7.88 19.20 5.34
C ARG A 307 -8.58 18.86 6.68
N ALA A 308 -8.82 19.86 7.55
CA ALA A 308 -9.58 19.69 8.79
C ALA A 308 -11.01 19.20 8.52
N ALA A 309 -11.70 19.79 7.55
CA ALA A 309 -13.05 19.37 7.19
C ALA A 309 -13.09 17.91 6.68
N LEU A 310 -12.09 17.51 5.87
CA LEU A 310 -11.95 16.12 5.41
C LEU A 310 -11.65 15.17 6.59
N LEU A 311 -10.80 15.55 7.53
CA LEU A 311 -10.54 14.75 8.74
C LEU A 311 -11.80 14.58 9.60
N VAL A 312 -12.58 15.66 9.81
CA VAL A 312 -13.86 15.60 10.52
C VAL A 312 -14.84 14.65 9.81
N LEU A 313 -14.88 14.69 8.48
CA LEU A 313 -15.68 13.74 7.69
C LEU A 313 -15.23 12.29 7.92
N VAL A 314 -13.93 12.04 7.95
CA VAL A 314 -13.34 10.71 8.21
C VAL A 314 -13.72 10.24 9.63
N ILE A 315 -13.47 11.05 10.64
CA ILE A 315 -13.78 10.71 12.04
C ILE A 315 -15.30 10.44 12.19
N GLY A 316 -16.13 11.30 11.60
CA GLY A 316 -17.58 11.13 11.62
C GLY A 316 -18.04 9.83 10.94
N ALA A 317 -17.44 9.47 9.81
CA ALA A 317 -17.75 8.23 9.09
C ALA A 317 -17.36 6.98 9.89
N VAL A 318 -16.16 6.99 10.49
CA VAL A 318 -15.68 5.90 11.35
C VAL A 318 -16.57 5.77 12.58
N ALA A 319 -16.84 6.87 13.30
CA ALA A 319 -17.70 6.87 14.47
C ALA A 319 -19.11 6.36 14.17
N ALA A 320 -19.74 6.84 13.09
CA ALA A 320 -21.05 6.37 12.65
C ALA A 320 -21.05 4.86 12.38
N SER A 321 -20.02 4.34 11.70
CA SER A 321 -19.91 2.91 11.39
C SER A 321 -19.68 2.06 12.64
N VAL A 322 -18.87 2.52 13.59
CA VAL A 322 -18.68 1.85 14.89
C VAL A 322 -20.01 1.80 15.67
N ILE A 323 -20.73 2.92 15.71
CA ILE A 323 -22.05 2.98 16.36
C ILE A 323 -23.04 2.00 15.70
N ASP A 324 -23.03 1.91 14.37
CA ASP A 324 -23.90 0.98 13.63
C ASP A 324 -23.57 -0.49 13.93
N ILE A 325 -22.29 -0.84 14.06
CA ILE A 325 -21.87 -2.18 14.52
C ILE A 325 -22.31 -2.42 15.96
N ALA A 326 -22.05 -1.48 16.87
CA ALA A 326 -22.44 -1.61 18.28
C ALA A 326 -23.96 -1.81 18.45
N ARG A 327 -24.76 -1.03 17.71
CA ARG A 327 -26.22 -1.22 17.68
C ARG A 327 -26.64 -2.58 17.15
N ALA A 328 -25.93 -3.07 16.13
CA ALA A 328 -26.19 -4.39 15.53
C ALA A 328 -25.90 -5.55 16.49
N LEU A 329 -24.93 -5.38 17.38
CA LEU A 329 -24.58 -6.35 18.41
C LEU A 329 -25.54 -6.29 19.63
N GLY A 330 -26.30 -5.21 19.78
CA GLY A 330 -27.24 -5.04 20.86
C GLY A 330 -28.42 -6.04 20.83
N PRO A 331 -29.06 -6.30 22.00
CA PRO A 331 -30.08 -7.37 22.15
C PRO A 331 -31.38 -7.11 21.37
N ARG A 332 -31.67 -5.87 20.97
CA ARG A 332 -32.95 -5.45 20.35
C ARG A 332 -32.88 -5.15 18.86
N SER A 333 -31.75 -5.48 18.16
CA SER A 333 -31.57 -5.13 16.75
C SER A 333 -32.53 -5.91 15.83
N LYS A 334 -33.47 -5.20 15.21
CA LYS A 334 -34.29 -5.67 14.07
C LYS A 334 -33.84 -4.94 12.81
N ALA A 335 -32.66 -5.27 12.28
CA ALA A 335 -32.24 -4.68 11.02
C ALA A 335 -33.01 -5.32 9.85
N PRO A 336 -33.59 -4.54 8.92
CA PRO A 336 -34.31 -5.10 7.77
C PRO A 336 -33.32 -5.84 6.85
N ALA A 337 -33.76 -7.00 6.34
CA ALA A 337 -32.93 -7.89 5.51
C ALA A 337 -32.41 -7.22 4.23
N SER A 338 -33.11 -6.21 3.72
CA SER A 338 -32.71 -5.44 2.51
C SER A 338 -31.53 -4.49 2.71
N ALA A 339 -31.24 -4.06 3.96
CA ALA A 339 -30.11 -3.20 4.29
C ALA A 339 -28.75 -3.93 4.26
N CYS A 340 -28.75 -5.24 4.02
CA CYS A 340 -27.62 -6.12 4.34
C CYS A 340 -26.46 -6.11 3.34
N GLU A 341 -26.63 -5.70 2.07
CA GLU A 341 -25.55 -5.78 1.08
C GLU A 341 -24.57 -4.60 1.15
N ASP A 342 -25.08 -3.38 1.32
CA ASP A 342 -24.25 -2.17 1.41
C ASP A 342 -23.47 -2.09 2.74
N TRP A 343 -23.99 -2.68 3.79
CA TRP A 343 -23.39 -2.65 5.13
C TRP A 343 -22.19 -3.57 5.32
N ARG A 344 -22.07 -4.61 4.51
CA ARG A 344 -20.95 -5.57 4.63
C ARG A 344 -19.59 -4.93 4.32
N VAL A 345 -19.51 -4.08 3.31
CA VAL A 345 -18.27 -3.41 2.95
C VAL A 345 -17.87 -2.39 4.01
N ASP A 346 -18.83 -1.65 4.57
CA ASP A 346 -18.54 -0.67 5.61
C ASP A 346 -18.09 -1.33 6.91
N ASP A 347 -18.67 -2.49 7.27
CA ASP A 347 -18.20 -3.29 8.41
C ASP A 347 -16.75 -3.75 8.22
N LEU A 348 -16.41 -4.24 7.02
CA LEU A 348 -15.05 -4.66 6.68
C LEU A 348 -14.06 -3.50 6.78
N LEU A 349 -14.40 -2.35 6.21
CA LEU A 349 -13.54 -1.17 6.21
C LEU A 349 -13.29 -0.64 7.63
N VAL A 350 -14.33 -0.48 8.45
CA VAL A 350 -14.17 0.07 9.80
C VAL A 350 -13.42 -0.87 10.74
N VAL A 351 -13.65 -2.19 10.62
CA VAL A 351 -12.89 -3.18 11.40
C VAL A 351 -11.42 -3.21 10.93
N ALA A 352 -11.18 -3.12 9.62
CA ALA A 352 -9.83 -3.07 9.08
C ALA A 352 -9.06 -1.82 9.57
N ILE A 353 -9.70 -0.65 9.64
CA ILE A 353 -9.10 0.57 10.22
C ILE A 353 -8.71 0.32 11.68
N GLY A 354 -9.59 -0.28 12.48
CA GLY A 354 -9.28 -0.61 13.88
C GLY A 354 -8.13 -1.62 14.02
N CYS A 355 -8.09 -2.64 13.17
CA CYS A 355 -7.02 -3.63 13.15
C CYS A 355 -5.69 -3.02 12.68
N ASP A 356 -5.71 -2.07 11.74
CA ASP A 356 -4.53 -1.36 11.26
C ASP A 356 -3.88 -0.54 12.37
N VAL A 357 -4.68 0.29 13.06
CA VAL A 357 -4.22 1.03 14.24
C VAL A 357 -3.73 0.09 15.34
N GLY A 358 -4.45 -1.03 15.57
CA GLY A 358 -4.01 -2.06 16.51
C GLY A 358 -2.66 -2.68 16.13
N SER A 359 -2.42 -2.92 14.84
CA SER A 359 -1.14 -3.44 14.34
C SER A 359 -0.01 -2.43 14.55
N PHE A 360 -0.23 -1.16 14.24
CA PHE A 360 0.73 -0.09 14.53
C PHE A 360 1.12 -0.06 16.01
N VAL A 361 0.14 -0.14 16.91
CA VAL A 361 0.38 -0.13 18.36
C VAL A 361 1.17 -1.37 18.80
N LEU A 362 0.80 -2.55 18.28
CA LEU A 362 1.38 -3.83 18.73
C LEU A 362 2.76 -4.14 18.16
N PHE A 363 3.06 -3.66 16.95
CA PHE A 363 4.28 -4.03 16.21
C PHE A 363 5.21 -2.85 15.93
N GLY A 364 4.85 -1.63 16.29
CA GLY A 364 5.74 -0.47 16.20
C GLY A 364 6.89 -0.61 17.20
N THR A 365 8.10 -0.91 16.73
CA THR A 365 9.25 -1.19 17.59
C THR A 365 10.23 -0.04 17.73
N ASP A 366 10.12 0.98 16.90
CA ASP A 366 10.98 2.17 16.92
C ASP A 366 10.14 3.46 16.88
N SER A 367 10.79 4.62 16.98
CA SER A 367 10.15 5.94 16.90
C SER A 367 10.36 6.61 15.54
N SER A 368 10.83 5.88 14.52
CA SER A 368 11.13 6.46 13.22
C SER A 368 9.87 6.97 12.51
N VAL A 369 10.05 8.00 11.69
CA VAL A 369 8.99 8.58 10.86
C VAL A 369 8.39 7.52 9.92
N SER A 370 9.22 6.60 9.45
CA SER A 370 8.82 5.53 8.53
C SER A 370 7.74 4.60 9.09
N LEU A 371 7.54 4.52 10.42
CA LEU A 371 6.46 3.74 11.04
C LEU A 371 5.06 4.20 10.63
N ALA A 372 4.88 5.47 10.21
CA ALA A 372 3.59 5.96 9.74
C ALA A 372 3.07 5.16 8.51
N ARG A 373 3.96 4.48 7.77
CA ARG A 373 3.60 3.57 6.66
C ARG A 373 2.57 2.50 7.05
N TYR A 374 2.64 2.01 8.29
CA TYR A 374 1.71 1.01 8.80
C TYR A 374 0.29 1.54 9.05
N LEU A 375 0.08 2.87 9.05
CA LEU A 375 -1.24 3.51 9.14
C LEU A 375 -1.81 3.90 7.77
N VAL A 376 -1.02 3.83 6.71
CA VAL A 376 -1.45 4.18 5.33
C VAL A 376 -2.64 3.34 4.86
N PRO A 377 -2.67 2.01 5.02
CA PRO A 377 -3.84 1.21 4.67
C PRO A 377 -5.11 1.68 5.38
N GLY A 378 -5.03 1.98 6.67
CA GLY A 378 -6.14 2.50 7.46
C GLY A 378 -6.67 3.83 6.93
N VAL A 379 -5.79 4.75 6.52
CA VAL A 379 -6.17 6.03 5.89
C VAL A 379 -6.87 5.79 4.55
N ILE A 380 -6.36 4.86 3.73
CA ILE A 380 -6.99 4.46 2.45
C ILE A 380 -8.40 3.92 2.71
N PHE A 381 -8.56 3.01 3.67
CA PHE A 381 -9.87 2.45 4.03
C PHE A 381 -10.82 3.51 4.59
N ALA A 382 -10.30 4.43 5.40
CA ALA A 382 -11.06 5.54 5.97
C ALA A 382 -11.55 6.52 4.89
N ALA A 383 -10.75 6.80 3.88
CA ALA A 383 -11.16 7.62 2.74
C ALA A 383 -12.32 6.98 1.96
N VAL A 384 -12.26 5.68 1.69
CA VAL A 384 -13.33 4.93 1.02
C VAL A 384 -14.59 4.90 1.88
N LEU A 385 -14.45 4.63 3.19
CA LEU A 385 -15.57 4.61 4.15
C LEU A 385 -16.26 5.97 4.21
N SER A 386 -15.48 7.05 4.23
CA SER A 386 -15.99 8.44 4.28
C SER A 386 -16.81 8.78 3.04
N GLY A 387 -16.32 8.44 1.86
CA GLY A 387 -17.08 8.64 0.62
C GLY A 387 -18.39 7.86 0.60
N ARG A 388 -18.39 6.61 1.09
CA ARG A 388 -19.60 5.77 1.21
C ARG A 388 -20.58 6.33 2.23
N ALA A 389 -20.08 6.76 3.39
CA ALA A 389 -20.90 7.34 4.45
C ALA A 389 -21.54 8.67 4.01
N LEU A 390 -20.78 9.55 3.35
CA LEU A 390 -21.26 10.80 2.78
C LEU A 390 -22.36 10.55 1.74
N ALA A 391 -22.14 9.65 0.80
CA ALA A 391 -23.15 9.28 -0.20
C ALA A 391 -24.43 8.73 0.44
N ARG A 392 -24.32 7.96 1.54
CA ARG A 392 -25.45 7.43 2.29
C ARG A 392 -26.21 8.55 3.02
N LEU A 393 -25.49 9.43 3.70
CA LEU A 393 -26.05 10.58 4.42
C LEU A 393 -26.87 11.47 3.49
N ILE A 394 -26.35 11.80 2.31
CA ILE A 394 -27.03 12.64 1.32
C ILE A 394 -28.34 11.98 0.86
N ARG A 395 -28.35 10.66 0.63
CA ARG A 395 -29.56 9.92 0.25
C ARG A 395 -30.62 9.90 1.37
N GLN A 396 -30.20 9.85 2.62
CA GLN A 396 -31.11 9.78 3.78
C GLN A 396 -31.69 11.14 4.16
N ARG A 397 -30.94 12.22 3.88
CA ARG A 397 -31.31 13.59 4.26
C ARG A 397 -31.91 14.34 3.06
N GLN A 398 -33.21 14.20 2.83
CA GLN A 398 -33.95 14.89 1.75
C GLN A 398 -33.88 16.42 1.83
N SER A 399 -33.60 16.98 3.03
CA SER A 399 -33.44 18.43 3.23
C SER A 399 -32.14 19.00 2.66
N LEU A 400 -31.13 18.16 2.36
CA LEU A 400 -29.87 18.62 1.80
C LEU A 400 -30.00 18.87 0.29
N ASN A 401 -29.71 20.08 -0.15
CA ASN A 401 -29.70 20.39 -1.57
C ASN A 401 -28.47 19.73 -2.25
N PRO A 402 -28.64 18.70 -3.10
CA PRO A 402 -27.52 17.96 -3.67
C PRO A 402 -26.68 18.79 -4.66
N ARG A 403 -27.24 19.86 -5.24
CA ARG A 403 -26.49 20.77 -6.13
C ARG A 403 -25.51 21.63 -5.35
N VAL A 404 -25.93 22.14 -4.17
CA VAL A 404 -25.04 22.90 -3.27
C VAL A 404 -23.91 22.00 -2.78
N LEU A 405 -24.22 20.75 -2.37
CA LEU A 405 -23.21 19.80 -1.95
C LEU A 405 -22.24 19.41 -3.09
N ALA A 406 -22.73 19.31 -4.33
CA ALA A 406 -21.89 19.07 -5.48
C ALA A 406 -20.94 20.25 -5.76
N LEU A 407 -21.43 21.49 -5.63
CA LEU A 407 -20.57 22.67 -5.75
C LEU A 407 -19.49 22.70 -4.65
N LEU A 408 -19.87 22.44 -3.41
CA LEU A 408 -18.92 22.34 -2.29
C LEU A 408 -17.87 21.24 -2.52
N ALA A 409 -18.31 20.08 -3.04
CA ALA A 409 -17.39 18.99 -3.37
C ALA A 409 -16.39 19.40 -4.46
N VAL A 410 -16.82 20.13 -5.50
CA VAL A 410 -15.93 20.68 -6.53
C VAL A 410 -14.93 21.66 -5.92
N ILE A 411 -15.38 22.56 -5.04
CA ILE A 411 -14.50 23.53 -4.36
C ILE A 411 -13.46 22.79 -3.51
N VAL A 412 -13.86 21.78 -2.71
CA VAL A 412 -12.94 20.99 -1.89
C VAL A 412 -11.90 20.28 -2.77
N VAL A 413 -12.33 19.64 -3.86
CA VAL A 413 -11.40 18.99 -4.80
C VAL A 413 -10.44 19.99 -5.43
N ALA A 414 -10.94 21.18 -5.83
CA ALA A 414 -10.10 22.23 -6.40
C ALA A 414 -9.06 22.76 -5.40
N LEU A 415 -9.45 22.96 -4.13
CA LEU A 415 -8.53 23.38 -3.07
C LEU A 415 -7.48 22.31 -2.78
N CYS A 416 -7.86 21.04 -2.72
CA CYS A 416 -6.91 19.93 -2.58
C CYS A 416 -5.97 19.82 -3.80
N ALA A 417 -6.47 20.12 -5.00
CA ALA A 417 -5.63 20.11 -6.22
C ALA A 417 -4.59 21.25 -6.19
N VAL A 418 -4.97 22.44 -5.68
CA VAL A 418 -4.03 23.55 -5.47
C VAL A 418 -2.98 23.17 -4.43
N ASP A 419 -3.40 22.61 -3.29
CA ASP A 419 -2.51 22.15 -2.22
C ASP A 419 -1.50 21.13 -2.74
N PHE A 420 -1.98 20.08 -3.38
CA PHE A 420 -1.15 19.04 -3.98
C PHE A 420 -0.19 19.60 -5.06
N ALA A 421 -0.64 20.56 -5.88
CA ALA A 421 0.21 21.18 -6.88
C ALA A 421 1.31 22.04 -6.26
N LEU A 422 1.00 22.82 -5.20
CA LEU A 422 1.98 23.62 -4.47
C LEU A 422 3.06 22.73 -3.83
N ASP A 423 2.65 21.63 -3.20
CA ASP A 423 3.57 20.67 -2.60
C ASP A 423 4.42 19.96 -3.66
N SER A 424 3.78 19.52 -4.77
CA SER A 424 4.48 18.82 -5.85
C SER A 424 5.42 19.70 -6.67
N LEU A 425 5.20 21.03 -6.68
CA LEU A 425 6.06 22.02 -7.33
C LEU A 425 7.04 22.70 -6.35
N GLY A 426 7.07 22.26 -5.09
CA GLY A 426 7.99 22.73 -4.06
C GLY A 426 9.46 22.46 -4.40
N ALA A 427 10.33 22.50 -3.40
CA ALA A 427 11.74 22.20 -3.60
C ALA A 427 11.92 20.74 -4.09
N ALA A 428 12.65 20.57 -5.20
CA ALA A 428 12.97 19.23 -5.72
C ALA A 428 13.77 18.44 -4.69
N ALA A 429 13.47 17.15 -4.58
CA ALA A 429 14.21 16.25 -3.71
C ALA A 429 15.71 16.23 -4.06
N PRO A 430 16.60 16.17 -3.08
CA PRO A 430 18.02 15.97 -3.33
C PRO A 430 18.25 14.72 -4.16
N GLN A 431 18.96 14.86 -5.29
CA GLN A 431 19.30 13.74 -6.17
C GLN A 431 20.75 13.28 -5.92
N GLU A 432 21.09 13.05 -4.65
CA GLU A 432 22.45 12.69 -4.25
C GLU A 432 22.90 11.37 -4.87
N ALA A 433 22.03 10.35 -4.89
CA ALA A 433 22.32 9.08 -5.54
C ALA A 433 22.62 9.25 -7.04
N ARG A 434 21.95 10.17 -7.75
CA ARG A 434 22.24 10.48 -9.16
C ARG A 434 23.61 11.13 -9.36
N GLN A 435 24.07 11.98 -8.43
CA GLN A 435 25.42 12.54 -8.49
C GLN A 435 26.46 11.44 -8.37
N LEU A 436 26.26 10.52 -7.43
CA LEU A 436 27.12 9.33 -7.26
C LEU A 436 27.11 8.46 -8.52
N SER A 437 25.95 8.14 -9.08
CA SER A 437 25.76 7.34 -10.29
C SER A 437 26.49 7.96 -11.48
N THR A 438 26.36 9.28 -11.67
CA THR A 438 27.06 10.03 -12.72
C THR A 438 28.57 9.99 -12.54
N PHE A 439 29.07 10.17 -11.32
CA PHE A 439 30.49 10.08 -11.02
C PHE A 439 31.06 8.70 -11.33
N LEU A 440 30.42 7.63 -10.83
CA LEU A 440 30.89 6.25 -11.04
C LEU A 440 30.92 5.88 -12.53
N THR A 441 29.88 6.29 -13.27
CA THR A 441 29.81 6.09 -14.72
C THR A 441 30.94 6.84 -15.45
N SER A 442 31.19 8.10 -15.11
CA SER A 442 32.26 8.92 -15.73
C SER A 442 33.66 8.40 -15.45
N ARG A 443 33.84 7.67 -14.34
CA ARG A 443 35.11 7.04 -13.95
C ARG A 443 35.24 5.60 -14.44
N HIS A 444 34.24 5.07 -15.16
CA HIS A 444 34.21 3.66 -15.63
C HIS A 444 34.30 2.64 -14.48
N LEU A 445 33.83 3.00 -13.29
CA LEU A 445 33.73 2.13 -12.12
C LEU A 445 32.44 1.32 -12.23
N ARG A 446 32.53 0.07 -12.70
CA ARG A 446 31.35 -0.73 -13.09
C ARG A 446 30.83 -1.66 -12.01
N ALA A 447 31.70 -2.15 -11.13
CA ALA A 447 31.32 -3.11 -10.10
C ALA A 447 31.88 -2.68 -8.74
N GLY A 448 31.02 -2.46 -7.78
CA GLY A 448 31.36 -2.03 -6.43
C GLY A 448 30.51 -2.69 -5.37
N ILE A 449 30.92 -2.44 -4.13
CA ILE A 449 30.16 -2.75 -2.93
C ILE A 449 29.95 -1.45 -2.15
N GLY A 450 28.92 -1.41 -1.28
CA GLY A 450 28.65 -0.21 -0.50
C GLY A 450 27.72 -0.47 0.67
N ASP A 451 27.49 0.57 1.47
CA ASP A 451 26.40 0.50 2.45
C ASP A 451 25.06 0.28 1.75
N TYR A 452 24.06 -0.17 2.52
CA TYR A 452 22.77 -0.54 1.96
C TYR A 452 22.11 0.60 1.17
N TRP A 453 22.12 1.81 1.72
CA TRP A 453 21.42 2.97 1.13
C TRP A 453 22.10 3.52 -0.13
N SER A 454 23.39 3.26 -0.29
CA SER A 454 24.20 3.72 -1.43
C SER A 454 24.35 2.66 -2.54
N SER A 455 23.73 1.50 -2.41
CA SER A 455 24.03 0.34 -3.26
C SER A 455 22.99 0.08 -4.35
N SER A 456 21.88 -0.54 -4.01
CA SER A 456 20.88 -0.98 -4.99
C SER A 456 20.32 0.19 -5.81
N VAL A 457 20.16 1.37 -5.19
CA VAL A 457 19.69 2.59 -5.87
C VAL A 457 20.61 2.99 -7.02
N VAL A 458 21.94 2.94 -6.85
CA VAL A 458 22.91 3.22 -7.93
C VAL A 458 22.80 2.21 -9.06
N SER A 459 22.62 0.93 -8.72
CA SER A 459 22.47 -0.13 -9.73
C SER A 459 21.24 0.10 -10.62
N VAL A 460 20.11 0.54 -10.04
CA VAL A 460 18.90 0.86 -10.80
C VAL A 460 19.03 2.20 -11.53
N ASP A 461 19.56 3.23 -10.88
CA ASP A 461 19.70 4.58 -11.46
C ASP A 461 20.59 4.58 -12.72
N THR A 462 21.57 3.69 -12.77
CA THR A 462 22.46 3.50 -13.94
C THR A 462 21.95 2.48 -14.95
N GLY A 463 20.75 1.94 -14.78
CA GLY A 463 20.21 0.88 -15.64
C GLY A 463 21.08 -0.40 -15.63
N GLY A 464 21.81 -0.65 -14.53
CA GLY A 464 22.70 -1.80 -14.39
C GLY A 464 24.09 -1.64 -15.04
N SER A 465 24.40 -0.47 -15.64
CA SER A 465 25.75 -0.22 -16.20
C SER A 465 26.82 -0.08 -15.11
N VAL A 466 26.43 0.36 -13.93
CA VAL A 466 27.19 0.30 -12.67
C VAL A 466 26.43 -0.59 -11.69
N VAL A 467 27.06 -1.60 -11.16
CA VAL A 467 26.47 -2.53 -10.18
C VAL A 467 27.14 -2.30 -8.84
N VAL A 468 26.35 -1.92 -7.84
CA VAL A 468 26.81 -1.79 -6.44
C VAL A 468 26.02 -2.76 -5.58
N ARG A 469 26.72 -3.59 -4.78
CA ARG A 469 26.10 -4.60 -3.93
C ARG A 469 26.23 -4.22 -2.45
N PRO A 470 25.14 -4.32 -1.67
CA PRO A 470 25.15 -3.89 -0.28
C PRO A 470 26.00 -4.81 0.61
N VAL A 471 26.71 -4.21 1.56
CA VAL A 471 27.49 -4.92 2.58
C VAL A 471 27.08 -4.48 3.97
N ASP A 472 27.43 -5.29 4.97
CA ASP A 472 27.18 -5.07 6.38
C ASP A 472 28.46 -5.27 7.18
N LEU A 473 28.43 -4.98 8.47
CA LEU A 473 29.53 -5.24 9.40
C LEU A 473 29.36 -6.59 10.08
N SER A 474 30.42 -7.40 10.05
CA SER A 474 30.55 -8.54 10.96
C SER A 474 30.72 -8.08 12.43
N PRO A 475 30.48 -8.92 13.42
CA PRO A 475 30.81 -8.62 14.82
C PRO A 475 32.31 -8.27 15.03
N GLY A 476 33.18 -8.73 14.13
CA GLY A 476 34.61 -8.40 14.11
C GLY A 476 34.93 -7.05 13.45
N GLY A 477 33.96 -6.30 12.93
CA GLY A 477 34.16 -5.00 12.29
C GLY A 477 34.78 -5.09 10.88
N THR A 478 34.69 -6.24 10.22
CA THR A 478 35.02 -6.42 8.79
C THR A 478 33.76 -6.40 7.95
N LEU A 479 33.88 -6.06 6.68
CA LEU A 479 32.77 -6.05 5.75
C LEU A 479 32.39 -7.48 5.33
N VAL A 480 31.09 -7.77 5.37
CA VAL A 480 30.48 -9.03 4.95
C VAL A 480 29.30 -8.73 4.03
N ARG A 481 28.76 -9.72 3.33
CA ARG A 481 27.56 -9.54 2.52
C ARG A 481 26.40 -9.04 3.38
N TYR A 482 25.58 -8.17 2.85
CA TYR A 482 24.33 -7.79 3.49
C TYR A 482 23.34 -8.96 3.43
N GLY A 483 22.80 -9.33 4.58
CA GLY A 483 22.03 -10.57 4.75
C GLY A 483 20.53 -10.45 4.42
N LYS A 484 20.04 -9.27 3.97
CA LYS A 484 18.62 -9.01 3.72
C LYS A 484 18.44 -8.29 2.38
N GLN A 485 17.35 -8.60 1.66
CA GLN A 485 17.02 -7.99 0.36
C GLN A 485 18.15 -8.14 -0.68
N THR A 486 18.82 -9.29 -0.67
CA THR A 486 19.94 -9.63 -1.54
C THR A 486 19.86 -11.10 -1.94
N THR A 487 20.69 -11.47 -2.92
CA THR A 487 20.89 -12.87 -3.29
C THR A 487 22.36 -13.24 -3.21
N GLU A 488 22.65 -14.48 -2.84
CA GLU A 488 24.01 -15.00 -2.75
C GLU A 488 24.77 -14.89 -4.08
N ALA A 489 24.06 -15.05 -5.20
CA ALA A 489 24.62 -14.93 -6.54
C ALA A 489 25.26 -13.55 -6.82
N TRP A 490 24.90 -12.51 -6.05
CA TRP A 490 25.50 -11.19 -6.20
C TRP A 490 26.96 -11.10 -5.71
N TYR A 491 27.41 -12.09 -4.91
CA TYR A 491 28.73 -12.09 -4.27
C TYR A 491 29.59 -13.29 -4.67
N SER A 492 28.96 -14.45 -4.91
CA SER A 492 29.66 -15.70 -5.22
C SER A 492 30.47 -15.57 -6.50
N GLY A 493 31.80 -15.70 -6.38
CA GLY A 493 32.74 -15.60 -7.51
C GLY A 493 32.89 -14.19 -8.08
N GLN A 494 32.24 -13.19 -7.51
CA GLN A 494 32.30 -11.81 -8.00
C GLN A 494 33.52 -11.06 -7.46
N SER A 495 33.97 -10.09 -8.26
CA SER A 495 35.07 -9.19 -7.92
C SER A 495 34.61 -7.75 -8.10
N PHE A 496 35.04 -6.88 -7.21
CA PHE A 496 34.60 -5.48 -7.17
C PHE A 496 35.83 -4.55 -7.29
N GLN A 497 35.61 -3.36 -7.83
CA GLN A 497 36.63 -2.35 -8.10
C GLN A 497 36.73 -1.31 -7.00
N PHE A 498 35.57 -1.02 -6.34
CA PHE A 498 35.43 0.06 -5.37
C PHE A 498 34.47 -0.29 -4.24
N PHE A 499 34.58 0.47 -3.17
CA PHE A 499 33.63 0.52 -2.07
C PHE A 499 33.10 1.94 -1.93
N VAL A 500 31.79 2.07 -1.65
CA VAL A 500 31.13 3.37 -1.44
C VAL A 500 30.33 3.36 -0.15
N TYR A 501 30.31 4.48 0.56
CA TYR A 501 29.46 4.70 1.73
C TYR A 501 29.07 6.16 1.85
N ASP A 502 27.89 6.40 2.46
CA ASP A 502 27.41 7.72 2.79
C ASP A 502 27.90 8.14 4.20
N THR A 503 28.51 9.31 4.31
CA THR A 503 29.00 9.86 5.58
C THR A 503 27.89 10.52 6.40
N ALA A 504 26.77 10.91 5.77
CA ALA A 504 25.63 11.54 6.43
C ALA A 504 24.61 10.52 6.95
N ASN A 505 24.42 9.40 6.24
CA ASN A 505 23.39 8.39 6.54
C ASN A 505 24.00 7.00 6.82
N ASN A 506 24.99 6.94 7.70
CA ASN A 506 25.68 5.68 8.00
C ASN A 506 24.99 4.88 9.13
N TRP A 507 23.80 4.36 8.84
CA TRP A 507 22.95 3.65 9.81
C TRP A 507 23.54 2.33 10.32
N TYR A 508 24.39 1.68 9.51
CA TYR A 508 24.99 0.38 9.81
C TYR A 508 26.47 0.47 10.18
N ASN A 509 27.01 1.68 10.41
CA ASN A 509 28.43 1.92 10.66
C ASN A 509 29.38 1.35 9.57
N VAL A 510 28.87 1.08 8.39
CA VAL A 510 29.62 0.63 7.21
C VAL A 510 30.42 1.82 6.68
N ASN A 511 31.75 1.85 6.93
CA ASN A 511 32.59 3.02 6.70
C ASN A 511 34.00 2.66 6.18
N GLY A 512 34.81 3.68 5.93
CA GLY A 512 36.18 3.50 5.43
C GLY A 512 37.08 2.70 6.35
N ALA A 513 36.93 2.80 7.67
CA ALA A 513 37.74 2.01 8.61
C ALA A 513 37.44 0.52 8.52
N ALA A 514 36.18 0.15 8.31
CA ALA A 514 35.80 -1.25 8.07
C ALA A 514 36.35 -1.76 6.74
N ALA A 515 36.34 -0.91 5.71
CA ALA A 515 36.94 -1.24 4.40
C ALA A 515 38.45 -1.43 4.49
N ASP A 516 39.17 -0.53 5.20
CA ASP A 516 40.60 -0.64 5.45
C ASP A 516 40.96 -1.93 6.20
N LYS A 517 40.15 -2.28 7.19
CA LYS A 517 40.34 -3.53 7.96
C LYS A 517 40.12 -4.78 7.11
N THR A 518 39.21 -4.71 6.13
CA THR A 518 38.84 -5.87 5.31
C THR A 518 39.76 -6.04 4.11
N PHE A 519 40.13 -4.96 3.44
CA PHE A 519 40.82 -4.99 2.14
C PHE A 519 42.22 -4.33 2.17
N GLY A 520 42.61 -3.74 3.29
CA GLY A 520 43.79 -2.88 3.36
C GLY A 520 43.48 -1.46 2.87
N LYS A 521 44.49 -0.59 2.91
CA LYS A 521 44.35 0.84 2.52
C LYS A 521 44.01 0.98 1.04
N PRO A 522 43.03 1.82 0.68
CA PRO A 522 42.70 2.14 -0.69
C PRO A 522 43.84 2.95 -1.36
N SER A 523 43.98 2.81 -2.67
CA SER A 523 44.92 3.61 -3.45
C SER A 523 44.39 5.02 -3.75
N ARG A 524 43.06 5.16 -3.84
CA ARG A 524 42.40 6.45 -4.11
C ARG A 524 41.14 6.58 -3.29
N ILE A 525 40.85 7.80 -2.86
CA ILE A 525 39.63 8.17 -2.16
C ILE A 525 39.01 9.38 -2.85
N TYR A 526 37.78 9.26 -3.25
CA TYR A 526 37.00 10.36 -3.86
C TYR A 526 35.87 10.80 -2.93
N SER A 527 35.55 12.10 -3.00
CA SER A 527 34.41 12.71 -2.32
C SER A 527 33.40 13.17 -3.34
N VAL A 528 32.15 12.69 -3.23
CA VAL A 528 31.03 13.02 -4.12
C VAL A 528 29.83 13.39 -3.24
N GLY A 529 29.65 14.67 -2.99
CA GLY A 529 28.68 15.10 -1.97
C GLY A 529 28.99 14.49 -0.60
N THR A 530 28.01 13.81 -0.03
CA THR A 530 28.16 13.09 1.24
C THR A 530 28.83 11.73 1.08
N TYR A 531 28.99 11.23 -0.15
CA TYR A 531 29.57 9.91 -0.40
C TYR A 531 31.10 9.94 -0.40
N ARG A 532 31.68 8.80 0.05
CA ARG A 532 33.09 8.47 -0.13
C ARG A 532 33.21 7.23 -0.98
N VAL A 533 34.00 7.31 -2.05
CA VAL A 533 34.31 6.19 -2.96
C VAL A 533 35.78 5.83 -2.80
N LEU A 534 36.05 4.60 -2.38
CA LEU A 534 37.38 4.04 -2.15
C LEU A 534 37.73 3.06 -3.27
N GLU A 535 38.88 3.21 -3.90
CA GLU A 535 39.34 2.38 -5.00
C GLU A 535 40.67 1.72 -4.63
N TRP A 536 40.82 0.45 -4.98
CA TRP A 536 42.06 -0.33 -4.82
C TRP A 536 42.72 -0.59 -6.17
N PRO A 537 44.05 -0.83 -6.20
CA PRO A 537 44.76 -1.18 -7.44
C PRO A 537 44.47 -2.60 -7.91
N HIS A 538 43.78 -3.40 -7.11
CA HIS A 538 43.36 -4.76 -7.37
C HIS A 538 41.87 -4.91 -7.09
N THR A 539 41.25 -5.94 -7.62
CA THR A 539 39.86 -6.26 -7.31
C THR A 539 39.73 -6.78 -5.88
N ILE A 540 38.65 -6.35 -5.21
CA ILE A 540 38.28 -6.78 -3.85
C ILE A 540 37.18 -7.83 -3.94
N ARG A 541 37.08 -8.70 -2.92
CA ARG A 541 36.05 -9.74 -2.83
C ARG A 541 35.46 -9.75 -1.44
N ILE A 542 34.15 -10.03 -1.36
CA ILE A 542 33.44 -10.30 -0.10
C ILE A 542 33.30 -11.81 0.04
N SER A 543 33.60 -12.29 1.22
CA SER A 543 33.32 -13.69 1.57
C SER A 543 31.79 -13.90 1.58
N PRO A 544 31.32 -15.03 1.06
CA PRO A 544 29.90 -15.38 1.01
C PRO A 544 29.21 -15.38 2.36
#